data_e7ed046ad983966f7e445eb52c85fa18
#
_entry.id   e7ed046ad983966f7e445eb52c85fa18
#
_cell.length_a   1.000
_cell.length_b   1.000
_cell.length_c   1.000
_cell.angle_alpha   90.00
_cell.angle_beta   90.00
_cell.angle_gamma   90.00
#
_symmetry.space_group_name_H-M   'P 1'
#
loop_
_entity.id
_entity.type
_entity.pdbx_description
1 polymer ?
#
loop_
_entity_poly.entity_id
_entity_poly.type
_entity_poly.pdbx_seq_one_letter_code
_entity_poly.pdbx_strand_id
1 'polypeptide(L)'
;MKEKKESNFSRLMDYAENYKYFTYISLVLSAVSSALALLPFYYIWKIIKEVLEVMPNFENAAGIVKNGVIAVVFAVLSMIIYIASLMCSHTSAFRVQANMRKQMMHKIVQLPLGEIEKFGSGKLRKIVNDCSGATETYLAHQLPDMVGSVVTPIGLLIFLIAFDWRFGLISLIPIVLSFVVMMTFMTGKTLQQKMAEYQNALDDMSNEAVEYVRGIPVVKAFGQSVFSFRKFKKSIDSYSEWAIAYTKNLRLPMAMFTMLINGIFAFIIFGGLIFAKGEITNELILNILFYVIITPILTVTMTKIMFQSENKMIVADAFKRIDSVMNISPLEATKCQKPTDASVKLKNVSYSYDGEIKAIDNVSLDIKSGQTVAFVGPSGGGKTTLANLITRFFDADSGEVLVGGVNVKNIAKEDLTNAVSYVFQDSKLITGSIFDNIRLSKPDADMDEVMSALEKAQCMDIIEKFDSGVDTVIGSNGVYLSGGEAQRIAIARAILKNTPIVILDEATAFADPDNEVKIQKALNELSKSKTVIMIAHRLSTVQNANCIYVLKDGRLIEQGESGELCKQNGVFATMLENYLTSVKWKVAKEELK
;
A
#
# COMPACT_ATOMS: atom_id res chain seq x y z
N MET A 1 -1.15 5.12 -31.44
CA MET A 1 -0.84 6.44 -30.87
C MET A 1 -0.07 6.22 -29.59
N LYS A 2 1.16 6.72 -29.44
CA LYS A 2 1.85 6.68 -28.14
C LYS A 2 1.07 7.62 -27.20
N GLU A 3 0.37 7.09 -26.22
CA GLU A 3 -0.17 7.88 -25.14
C GLU A 3 0.96 8.75 -24.55
N LYS A 4 0.74 10.05 -24.55
CA LYS A 4 1.68 11.02 -23.98
C LYS A 4 1.68 10.76 -22.48
N LYS A 5 2.74 10.14 -21.96
CA LYS A 5 2.87 9.82 -20.54
C LYS A 5 2.72 11.13 -19.76
N GLU A 6 1.59 11.30 -19.10
CA GLU A 6 1.32 12.48 -18.27
C GLU A 6 2.42 12.67 -17.21
N SER A 7 2.79 13.91 -16.95
CA SER A 7 3.80 14.16 -15.93
C SER A 7 3.24 13.83 -14.54
N ASN A 8 4.07 13.33 -13.63
CA ASN A 8 3.65 13.06 -12.25
C ASN A 8 3.03 14.29 -11.58
N PHE A 9 3.48 15.48 -11.94
CA PHE A 9 2.90 16.73 -11.44
C PHE A 9 1.47 16.96 -11.94
N SER A 10 1.18 16.71 -13.21
CA SER A 10 -0.18 16.82 -13.78
C SER A 10 -1.14 15.89 -13.03
N ARG A 11 -0.74 14.64 -12.86
CA ARG A 11 -1.51 13.63 -12.12
C ARG A 11 -1.80 14.04 -10.66
N LEU A 12 -0.81 14.65 -9.98
CA LEU A 12 -1.03 15.18 -8.63
C LEU A 12 -2.05 16.30 -8.60
N MET A 13 -2.05 17.17 -9.63
CA MET A 13 -3.02 18.26 -9.74
C MET A 13 -4.45 17.76 -10.01
N ASP A 14 -4.59 16.62 -10.69
CA ASP A 14 -5.90 15.96 -10.86
C ASP A 14 -6.47 15.47 -9.52
N TYR A 15 -5.62 14.86 -8.68
CA TYR A 15 -6.01 14.47 -7.32
C TYR A 15 -6.28 15.67 -6.41
N ALA A 16 -5.66 16.82 -6.69
CA ALA A 16 -5.89 18.05 -5.90
C ALA A 16 -7.26 18.69 -6.16
N GLU A 17 -7.90 18.39 -7.29
CA GLU A 17 -9.18 19.00 -7.68
C GLU A 17 -9.13 20.55 -7.58
N ASN A 18 -10.04 21.18 -6.84
CA ASN A 18 -10.05 22.62 -6.63
C ASN A 18 -8.89 23.14 -5.77
N TYR A 19 -8.23 22.26 -4.99
CA TYR A 19 -7.11 22.65 -4.14
C TYR A 19 -5.79 22.86 -4.90
N LYS A 20 -5.72 22.53 -6.20
CA LYS A 20 -4.58 22.81 -7.07
C LYS A 20 -4.13 24.27 -7.07
N TYR A 21 -5.08 25.21 -6.89
CA TYR A 21 -4.76 26.63 -6.80
C TYR A 21 -3.87 26.97 -5.61
N PHE A 22 -4.04 26.30 -4.47
CA PHE A 22 -3.16 26.46 -3.32
C PHE A 22 -1.72 26.01 -3.64
N THR A 23 -1.54 24.93 -4.42
CA THR A 23 -0.22 24.53 -4.90
C THR A 23 0.41 25.64 -5.75
N TYR A 24 -0.31 26.20 -6.74
CA TYR A 24 0.24 27.27 -7.57
C TYR A 24 0.56 28.54 -6.76
N ILE A 25 -0.30 28.94 -5.84
CA ILE A 25 -0.05 30.06 -4.93
C ILE A 25 1.22 29.80 -4.10
N SER A 26 1.36 28.59 -3.55
CA SER A 26 2.57 28.19 -2.81
C SER A 26 3.84 28.35 -3.65
N LEU A 27 3.85 27.92 -4.92
CA LEU A 27 5.02 28.04 -5.80
C LEU A 27 5.39 29.53 -6.04
N VAL A 28 4.38 30.38 -6.26
CA VAL A 28 4.60 31.83 -6.43
C VAL A 28 5.15 32.45 -5.15
N LEU A 29 4.55 32.16 -3.99
CA LEU A 29 5.02 32.67 -2.71
C LEU A 29 6.44 32.17 -2.38
N SER A 30 6.77 30.92 -2.70
CA SER A 30 8.12 30.39 -2.54
C SER A 30 9.14 31.13 -3.42
N ALA A 31 8.78 31.45 -4.67
CA ALA A 31 9.61 32.24 -5.56
C ALA A 31 9.87 33.66 -5.00
N VAL A 32 8.81 34.33 -4.56
CA VAL A 32 8.89 35.67 -3.96
C VAL A 32 9.74 35.65 -2.68
N SER A 33 9.49 34.70 -1.79
CA SER A 33 10.27 34.51 -0.57
C SER A 33 11.75 34.30 -0.86
N SER A 34 12.08 33.41 -1.82
CA SER A 34 13.48 33.13 -2.20
C SER A 34 14.19 34.36 -2.77
N ALA A 35 13.49 35.19 -3.54
CA ALA A 35 14.05 36.45 -4.06
C ALA A 35 14.27 37.47 -2.93
N LEU A 36 13.31 37.64 -2.02
CA LEU A 36 13.41 38.53 -0.87
C LEU A 36 14.50 38.11 0.11
N ALA A 37 14.76 36.83 0.27
CA ALA A 37 15.80 36.28 1.13
C ALA A 37 17.21 36.67 0.71
N LEU A 38 17.44 37.15 -0.51
CA LEU A 38 18.72 37.65 -1.00
C LEU A 38 18.94 39.14 -0.65
N LEU A 39 17.89 39.93 -0.48
CA LEU A 39 18.00 41.36 -0.22
C LEU A 39 18.76 41.73 1.07
N PRO A 40 18.67 41.01 2.20
CA PRO A 40 19.49 41.25 3.37
C PRO A 40 20.99 41.33 3.06
N PHE A 41 21.47 40.45 2.13
CA PHE A 41 22.91 40.43 1.76
C PHE A 41 23.35 41.68 1.00
N TYR A 42 22.44 42.26 0.18
CA TYR A 42 22.67 43.53 -0.45
C TYR A 42 22.84 44.68 0.59
N TYR A 43 22.00 44.69 1.63
CA TYR A 43 22.08 45.71 2.69
C TYR A 43 23.27 45.47 3.62
N ILE A 44 23.66 44.21 3.86
CA ILE A 44 24.90 43.88 4.58
C ILE A 44 26.12 44.40 3.79
N TRP A 45 26.12 44.22 2.46
CA TRP A 45 27.18 44.81 1.62
C TRP A 45 27.26 46.32 1.75
N LYS A 46 26.12 47.04 1.79
CA LYS A 46 26.06 48.49 2.00
C LYS A 46 26.66 48.86 3.35
N ILE A 47 26.37 48.13 4.41
CA ILE A 47 26.92 48.35 5.74
C ILE A 47 28.43 48.19 5.73
N ILE A 48 28.93 47.11 5.15
CA ILE A 48 30.39 46.84 5.09
C ILE A 48 31.08 47.95 4.26
N LYS A 49 30.49 48.35 3.15
CA LYS A 49 30.99 49.45 2.32
C LYS A 49 31.13 50.75 3.11
N GLU A 50 30.06 51.15 3.79
CA GLU A 50 30.04 52.37 4.61
C GLU A 50 31.05 52.31 5.75
N VAL A 51 31.19 51.16 6.43
CA VAL A 51 32.21 50.97 7.48
C VAL A 51 33.63 51.14 6.94
N LEU A 52 33.93 50.59 5.77
CA LEU A 52 35.26 50.70 5.15
C LEU A 52 35.57 52.14 4.66
N GLU A 53 34.55 52.89 4.21
CA GLU A 53 34.69 54.27 3.73
C GLU A 53 34.96 55.26 4.88
N VAL A 54 34.37 55.04 6.05
CA VAL A 54 34.52 55.96 7.21
C VAL A 54 35.67 55.59 8.15
N MET A 55 36.33 54.47 7.91
CA MET A 55 37.46 54.02 8.76
C MET A 55 38.57 55.04 8.80
N PRO A 56 39.16 55.41 10.00
CA PRO A 56 38.89 54.82 11.32
C PRO A 56 37.77 55.50 12.12
N ASN A 57 37.07 56.53 11.59
CA ASN A 57 36.10 57.37 12.30
C ASN A 57 34.66 56.80 12.18
N PHE A 58 34.36 55.74 12.89
CA PHE A 58 33.10 55.01 12.80
C PHE A 58 31.86 55.82 13.25
N GLU A 59 32.05 56.92 13.98
CA GLU A 59 30.94 57.83 14.35
C GLU A 59 30.23 58.46 13.13
N ASN A 60 30.91 58.53 12.00
CA ASN A 60 30.39 59.08 10.76
C ASN A 60 29.52 58.07 9.95
N ALA A 61 29.41 56.83 10.41
CA ALA A 61 28.64 55.79 9.73
C ALA A 61 27.13 55.89 10.05
N ALA A 62 26.46 56.91 9.53
CA ALA A 62 25.07 57.21 9.84
C ALA A 62 24.05 56.22 9.22
N GLY A 63 24.45 55.51 8.16
CA GLY A 63 23.58 54.58 7.41
C GLY A 63 23.50 53.18 7.98
N ILE A 64 24.42 52.76 8.88
CA ILE A 64 24.50 51.37 9.38
C ILE A 64 23.19 50.91 10.01
N VAL A 65 22.64 51.71 10.94
CA VAL A 65 21.42 51.36 11.66
C VAL A 65 20.23 51.22 10.67
N LYS A 66 20.09 52.17 9.76
CA LYS A 66 19.04 52.16 8.73
C LYS A 66 19.16 50.92 7.85
N ASN A 67 20.35 50.64 7.31
CA ASN A 67 20.57 49.48 6.42
C ASN A 67 20.42 48.16 7.19
N GLY A 68 20.82 48.11 8.47
CA GLY A 68 20.63 46.95 9.33
C GLY A 68 19.15 46.65 9.60
N VAL A 69 18.37 47.70 9.95
CA VAL A 69 16.91 47.53 10.13
C VAL A 69 16.25 47.03 8.85
N ILE A 70 16.59 47.59 7.68
CA ILE A 70 16.04 47.17 6.40
C ILE A 70 16.39 45.71 6.08
N ALA A 71 17.65 45.30 6.35
CA ALA A 71 18.09 43.91 6.18
C ALA A 71 17.24 42.96 7.03
N VAL A 72 17.01 43.29 8.30
CA VAL A 72 16.17 42.49 9.21
C VAL A 72 14.72 42.44 8.72
N VAL A 73 14.16 43.56 8.27
CA VAL A 73 12.77 43.62 7.74
C VAL A 73 12.61 42.68 6.55
N PHE A 74 13.57 42.69 5.59
CA PHE A 74 13.50 41.77 4.45
C PHE A 74 13.67 40.30 4.85
N ALA A 75 14.56 40.01 5.81
CA ALA A 75 14.74 38.67 6.34
C ALA A 75 13.45 38.13 6.99
N VAL A 76 12.83 38.94 7.85
CA VAL A 76 11.54 38.59 8.51
C VAL A 76 10.41 38.45 7.48
N LEU A 77 10.32 39.38 6.52
CA LEU A 77 9.29 39.33 5.48
C LEU A 77 9.43 38.09 4.60
N SER A 78 10.64 37.74 4.19
CA SER A 78 10.89 36.51 3.42
C SER A 78 10.45 35.26 4.19
N MET A 79 10.74 35.21 5.49
CA MET A 79 10.33 34.09 6.37
C MET A 79 8.80 34.00 6.48
N ILE A 80 8.11 35.11 6.69
CA ILE A 80 6.63 35.13 6.78
C ILE A 80 6.01 34.63 5.47
N ILE A 81 6.49 35.10 4.33
CA ILE A 81 5.99 34.68 3.00
C ILE A 81 6.30 33.19 2.76
N TYR A 82 7.47 32.68 3.20
CA TYR A 82 7.79 31.24 3.10
C TYR A 82 6.83 30.39 3.95
N ILE A 83 6.54 30.81 5.18
CA ILE A 83 5.55 30.12 6.02
C ILE A 83 4.18 30.12 5.36
N ALA A 84 3.73 31.23 4.79
CA ALA A 84 2.47 31.29 4.04
C ALA A 84 2.48 30.35 2.82
N SER A 85 3.61 30.26 2.11
CA SER A 85 3.81 29.30 1.02
C SER A 85 3.63 27.86 1.51
N LEU A 86 4.28 27.47 2.62
CA LEU A 86 4.17 26.13 3.20
C LEU A 86 2.74 25.84 3.68
N MET A 87 2.04 26.79 4.28
CA MET A 87 0.64 26.59 4.67
C MET A 87 -0.26 26.29 3.47
N CYS A 88 -0.06 26.98 2.36
CA CYS A 88 -0.77 26.70 1.11
C CYS A 88 -0.42 25.32 0.56
N SER A 89 0.87 24.95 0.52
CA SER A 89 1.30 23.65 0.00
C SER A 89 0.76 22.49 0.84
N HIS A 90 0.82 22.59 2.18
CA HIS A 90 0.26 21.57 3.08
C HIS A 90 -1.24 21.38 2.90
N THR A 91 -1.99 22.49 2.76
CA THR A 91 -3.45 22.43 2.53
C THR A 91 -3.78 21.62 1.27
N SER A 92 -3.05 21.84 0.18
CA SER A 92 -3.22 21.08 -1.06
C SER A 92 -2.73 19.64 -0.90
N ALA A 93 -1.55 19.43 -0.29
CA ALA A 93 -0.92 18.13 -0.15
C ALA A 93 -1.77 17.13 0.66
N PHE A 94 -2.34 17.56 1.79
CA PHE A 94 -3.25 16.73 2.58
C PHE A 94 -4.52 16.35 1.82
N ARG A 95 -5.04 17.26 0.99
CA ARG A 95 -6.21 16.95 0.14
C ARG A 95 -5.85 15.93 -0.93
N VAL A 96 -4.71 16.09 -1.60
CA VAL A 96 -4.20 15.12 -2.58
C VAL A 96 -4.04 13.74 -1.94
N GLN A 97 -3.38 13.66 -0.79
CA GLN A 97 -3.20 12.41 -0.05
C GLN A 97 -4.54 11.73 0.30
N ALA A 98 -5.50 12.51 0.80
CA ALA A 98 -6.82 12.00 1.17
C ALA A 98 -7.59 11.48 -0.07
N ASN A 99 -7.58 12.23 -1.17
CA ASN A 99 -8.24 11.83 -2.41
C ASN A 99 -7.58 10.60 -3.04
N MET A 100 -6.25 10.53 -3.05
CA MET A 100 -5.51 9.35 -3.51
C MET A 100 -5.88 8.09 -2.71
N ARG A 101 -5.89 8.19 -1.37
CA ARG A 101 -6.31 7.09 -0.50
C ARG A 101 -7.75 6.67 -0.78
N LYS A 102 -8.66 7.63 -0.89
CA LYS A 102 -10.07 7.38 -1.19
C LYS A 102 -10.23 6.64 -2.52
N GLN A 103 -9.58 7.12 -3.59
CA GLN A 103 -9.67 6.49 -4.91
C GLN A 103 -9.04 5.10 -4.93
N MET A 104 -7.87 4.91 -4.29
CA MET A 104 -7.25 3.58 -4.15
C MET A 104 -8.15 2.61 -3.38
N MET A 105 -8.72 3.02 -2.25
CA MET A 105 -9.65 2.18 -1.49
C MET A 105 -10.89 1.82 -2.30
N HIS A 106 -11.45 2.79 -3.03
CA HIS A 106 -12.60 2.54 -3.91
C HIS A 106 -12.24 1.53 -5.02
N LYS A 107 -11.06 1.67 -5.59
CA LYS A 107 -10.55 0.72 -6.59
C LYS A 107 -10.35 -0.68 -6.02
N ILE A 108 -9.72 -0.80 -4.85
CA ILE A 108 -9.47 -2.08 -4.18
C ILE A 108 -10.78 -2.86 -3.93
N VAL A 109 -11.85 -2.17 -3.51
CA VAL A 109 -13.17 -2.81 -3.31
C VAL A 109 -13.77 -3.33 -4.62
N GLN A 110 -13.42 -2.75 -5.76
CA GLN A 110 -13.89 -3.19 -7.06
C GLN A 110 -13.08 -4.35 -7.66
N LEU A 111 -11.84 -4.55 -7.17
CA LEU A 111 -10.96 -5.60 -7.70
C LEU A 111 -11.50 -7.01 -7.38
N PRO A 112 -11.16 -8.00 -8.23
CA PRO A 112 -11.38 -9.40 -7.92
C PRO A 112 -10.66 -9.80 -6.63
N LEU A 113 -11.30 -10.65 -5.82
CA LEU A 113 -10.70 -11.11 -4.56
C LEU A 113 -9.33 -11.76 -4.79
N GLY A 114 -9.17 -12.50 -5.87
CA GLY A 114 -7.93 -13.15 -6.21
C GLY A 114 -6.78 -12.20 -6.51
N GLU A 115 -7.04 -11.06 -7.11
CA GLU A 115 -6.00 -10.04 -7.30
C GLU A 115 -5.61 -9.41 -5.95
N ILE A 116 -6.58 -9.20 -5.04
CA ILE A 116 -6.31 -8.71 -3.68
C ILE A 116 -5.44 -9.70 -2.91
N GLU A 117 -5.71 -10.99 -3.02
CA GLU A 117 -4.94 -12.06 -2.37
C GLU A 117 -3.49 -12.14 -2.89
N LYS A 118 -3.27 -11.98 -4.21
CA LYS A 118 -1.92 -11.93 -4.80
C LYS A 118 -1.08 -10.77 -4.25
N PHE A 119 -1.68 -9.61 -4.02
CA PHE A 119 -0.99 -8.47 -3.40
C PHE A 119 -0.68 -8.70 -1.93
N GLY A 120 -1.60 -9.32 -1.21
CA GLY A 120 -1.56 -9.43 0.23
C GLY A 120 -1.87 -8.11 0.96
N SER A 121 -2.45 -8.21 2.15
CA SER A 121 -2.91 -7.04 2.93
C SER A 121 -1.78 -6.07 3.32
N GLY A 122 -0.60 -6.58 3.63
CA GLY A 122 0.57 -5.77 4.01
C GLY A 122 1.05 -4.87 2.86
N LYS A 123 1.18 -5.42 1.65
CA LYS A 123 1.61 -4.67 0.46
C LYS A 123 0.57 -3.64 0.04
N LEU A 124 -0.73 -3.99 0.05
CA LEU A 124 -1.81 -3.04 -0.24
C LEU A 124 -1.82 -1.89 0.78
N ARG A 125 -1.70 -2.19 2.07
CA ARG A 125 -1.62 -1.17 3.13
C ARG A 125 -0.44 -0.22 2.90
N LYS A 126 0.74 -0.75 2.54
CA LYS A 126 1.92 0.06 2.22
C LYS A 126 1.67 0.96 1.02
N ILE A 127 1.08 0.44 -0.07
CA ILE A 127 0.76 1.25 -1.25
C ILE A 127 -0.21 2.38 -0.88
N VAL A 128 -1.28 2.09 -0.15
CA VAL A 128 -2.29 3.09 0.21
C VAL A 128 -1.73 4.16 1.16
N ASN A 129 -0.95 3.78 2.18
CA ASN A 129 -0.49 4.72 3.20
C ASN A 129 0.85 5.37 2.86
N ASP A 130 1.88 4.56 2.54
CA ASP A 130 3.25 5.07 2.42
C ASP A 130 3.47 5.76 1.08
N CYS A 131 2.93 5.19 -0.03
CA CYS A 131 3.06 5.84 -1.33
C CYS A 131 2.26 7.15 -1.41
N SER A 132 1.05 7.20 -0.81
CA SER A 132 0.31 8.47 -0.70
C SER A 132 0.99 9.47 0.23
N GLY A 133 1.66 9.00 1.31
CA GLY A 133 2.47 9.83 2.18
C GLY A 133 3.68 10.44 1.47
N ALA A 134 4.38 9.65 0.66
CA ALA A 134 5.50 10.15 -0.14
C ALA A 134 5.08 11.26 -1.12
N THR A 135 3.88 11.16 -1.72
CA THR A 135 3.35 12.23 -2.59
C THR A 135 2.95 13.47 -1.82
N GLU A 136 2.43 13.32 -0.60
CA GLU A 136 2.13 14.45 0.31
C GLU A 136 3.41 15.19 0.67
N THR A 137 4.43 14.50 1.16
CA THR A 137 5.73 15.09 1.52
C THR A 137 6.37 15.83 0.34
N TYR A 138 6.25 15.28 -0.86
CA TYR A 138 6.73 15.94 -2.07
C TYR A 138 6.00 17.27 -2.33
N LEU A 139 4.68 17.28 -2.30
CA LEU A 139 3.89 18.49 -2.54
C LEU A 139 4.03 19.52 -1.42
N ALA A 140 4.07 19.07 -0.16
CA ALA A 140 4.12 19.94 1.00
C ALA A 140 5.45 20.68 1.15
N HIS A 141 6.56 19.98 0.95
CA HIS A 141 7.91 20.48 1.25
C HIS A 141 8.81 20.58 0.02
N GLN A 142 8.91 19.50 -0.75
CA GLN A 142 9.93 19.40 -1.79
C GLN A 142 9.60 20.27 -3.01
N LEU A 143 8.33 20.42 -3.36
CA LEU A 143 7.92 21.21 -4.52
C LEU A 143 8.11 22.71 -4.31
N PRO A 144 7.75 23.34 -3.17
CA PRO A 144 8.11 24.73 -2.86
C PRO A 144 9.65 24.94 -2.81
N ASP A 145 10.38 24.00 -2.21
CA ASP A 145 11.86 24.05 -2.15
C ASP A 145 12.50 23.95 -3.54
N MET A 146 11.88 23.21 -4.49
CA MET A 146 12.35 23.16 -5.87
C MET A 146 12.31 24.54 -6.54
N VAL A 147 11.27 25.34 -6.29
CA VAL A 147 11.17 26.71 -6.82
C VAL A 147 12.29 27.58 -6.23
N GLY A 148 12.50 27.51 -4.92
CA GLY A 148 13.62 28.18 -4.26
C GLY A 148 14.98 27.78 -4.83
N SER A 149 15.14 26.47 -5.15
CA SER A 149 16.36 25.93 -5.75
C SER A 149 16.62 26.36 -7.20
N VAL A 150 15.65 27.01 -7.84
CA VAL A 150 15.81 27.65 -9.16
C VAL A 150 16.00 29.17 -9.01
N VAL A 151 15.16 29.81 -8.19
CA VAL A 151 15.16 31.27 -8.02
C VAL A 151 16.43 31.75 -7.31
N THR A 152 16.83 31.06 -6.23
CA THR A 152 18.02 31.46 -5.44
C THR A 152 19.31 31.41 -6.26
N PRO A 153 19.65 30.36 -7.04
CA PRO A 153 20.85 30.36 -7.89
C PRO A 153 20.84 31.48 -8.93
N ILE A 154 19.68 31.77 -9.54
CA ILE A 154 19.56 32.86 -10.51
C ILE A 154 19.87 34.21 -9.85
N GLY A 155 19.27 34.47 -8.68
CA GLY A 155 19.54 35.69 -7.94
C GLY A 155 21.00 35.79 -7.45
N LEU A 156 21.59 34.66 -6.99
CA LEU A 156 22.99 34.60 -6.62
C LEU A 156 23.92 34.82 -7.81
N LEU A 157 23.60 34.28 -8.98
CA LEU A 157 24.39 34.53 -10.20
C LEU A 157 24.36 36.00 -10.58
N ILE A 158 23.18 36.65 -10.46
CA ILE A 158 23.09 38.11 -10.66
C ILE A 158 24.01 38.86 -9.67
N PHE A 159 24.01 38.50 -8.40
CA PHE A 159 24.87 39.09 -7.39
C PHE A 159 26.35 38.85 -7.71
N LEU A 160 26.75 37.62 -8.02
CA LEU A 160 28.14 37.27 -8.35
C LEU A 160 28.71 38.10 -9.52
N ILE A 161 27.85 38.46 -10.49
CA ILE A 161 28.32 39.26 -11.65
C ILE A 161 28.20 40.76 -11.37
N ALA A 162 27.14 41.21 -10.69
CA ALA A 162 26.83 42.64 -10.50
C ALA A 162 27.78 43.34 -9.51
N PHE A 163 28.26 42.64 -8.47
CA PHE A 163 29.16 43.25 -7.48
C PHE A 163 30.62 43.32 -7.98
N ASP A 164 31.20 42.22 -8.42
CA ASP A 164 32.47 42.17 -9.11
C ASP A 164 32.55 40.94 -10.00
N TRP A 165 32.44 41.12 -11.31
CA TRP A 165 32.41 40.02 -12.27
C TRP A 165 33.66 39.12 -12.20
N ARG A 166 34.84 39.64 -11.75
CA ARG A 166 36.09 38.88 -11.60
C ARG A 166 35.99 37.84 -10.50
N PHE A 167 35.53 38.24 -9.31
CA PHE A 167 35.25 37.34 -8.19
C PHE A 167 34.09 36.41 -8.53
N GLY A 168 33.08 36.90 -9.27
CA GLY A 168 31.99 36.09 -9.75
C GLY A 168 32.46 34.93 -10.63
N LEU A 169 33.32 35.19 -11.61
CA LEU A 169 33.91 34.15 -12.48
C LEU A 169 34.73 33.13 -11.70
N ILE A 170 35.57 33.57 -10.76
CA ILE A 170 36.38 32.69 -9.90
C ILE A 170 35.45 31.78 -9.06
N SER A 171 34.40 32.34 -8.48
CA SER A 171 33.42 31.57 -7.70
C SER A 171 32.65 30.55 -8.53
N LEU A 172 32.42 30.83 -9.82
CA LEU A 172 31.75 29.91 -10.72
C LEU A 172 32.57 28.65 -11.03
N ILE A 173 33.90 28.70 -10.97
CA ILE A 173 34.77 27.55 -11.26
C ILE A 173 34.41 26.34 -10.37
N PRO A 174 34.48 26.40 -9.04
CA PRO A 174 34.13 25.27 -8.20
C PRO A 174 32.63 24.91 -8.26
N ILE A 175 31.73 25.87 -8.52
CA ILE A 175 30.31 25.62 -8.72
C ILE A 175 30.06 24.76 -9.96
N VAL A 176 30.64 25.15 -11.11
CA VAL A 176 30.50 24.39 -12.35
C VAL A 176 31.15 23.01 -12.22
N LEU A 177 32.34 22.92 -11.63
CA LEU A 177 32.98 21.63 -11.38
C LEU A 177 32.15 20.73 -10.49
N SER A 178 31.56 21.25 -9.41
CA SER A 178 30.67 20.48 -8.52
C SER A 178 29.41 20.01 -9.25
N PHE A 179 28.84 20.85 -10.14
CA PHE A 179 27.70 20.49 -10.97
C PHE A 179 28.05 19.38 -11.99
N VAL A 180 29.23 19.45 -12.62
CA VAL A 180 29.72 18.39 -13.53
C VAL A 180 29.88 17.07 -12.78
N VAL A 181 30.48 17.08 -11.56
CA VAL A 181 30.58 15.89 -10.71
C VAL A 181 29.19 15.31 -10.40
N MET A 182 28.25 16.18 -10.02
CA MET A 182 26.88 15.77 -9.73
C MET A 182 26.21 15.11 -10.96
N MET A 183 26.28 15.76 -12.12
CA MET A 183 25.65 15.27 -13.35
C MET A 183 26.29 13.98 -13.85
N THR A 184 27.59 13.82 -13.74
CA THR A 184 28.32 12.65 -14.25
C THR A 184 28.14 11.42 -13.36
N PHE A 185 28.20 11.59 -12.03
CA PHE A 185 28.29 10.48 -11.09
C PHE A 185 27.03 10.27 -10.22
N MET A 186 26.22 11.31 -10.03
CA MET A 186 25.06 11.27 -9.12
C MET A 186 23.72 11.31 -9.86
N THR A 187 23.72 11.31 -11.19
CA THR A 187 22.53 11.22 -12.02
C THR A 187 22.74 10.16 -13.10
N GLY A 188 21.68 9.48 -13.52
CA GLY A 188 21.77 8.54 -14.64
C GLY A 188 21.06 7.22 -14.37
N LYS A 189 20.93 6.41 -15.44
CA LYS A 189 20.20 5.13 -15.40
C LYS A 189 20.80 4.13 -14.42
N THR A 190 22.14 4.09 -14.30
CA THR A 190 22.83 3.16 -13.40
C THR A 190 22.54 3.45 -11.92
N LEU A 191 22.47 4.73 -11.54
CA LEU A 191 22.12 5.10 -10.16
C LEU A 191 20.65 4.81 -9.88
N GLN A 192 19.76 5.09 -10.85
CA GLN A 192 18.33 4.75 -10.75
C GLN A 192 18.12 3.25 -10.54
N GLN A 193 18.85 2.42 -11.29
CA GLN A 193 18.78 0.96 -11.14
C GLN A 193 19.26 0.54 -9.74
N LYS A 194 20.41 1.04 -9.29
CA LYS A 194 20.95 0.73 -7.95
C LYS A 194 20.04 1.18 -6.82
N MET A 195 19.39 2.34 -6.98
CA MET A 195 18.40 2.82 -6.01
C MET A 195 17.17 1.91 -5.98
N ALA A 196 16.70 1.43 -7.12
CA ALA A 196 15.59 0.47 -7.19
C ALA A 196 15.96 -0.86 -6.51
N GLU A 197 17.16 -1.38 -6.74
CA GLU A 197 17.67 -2.60 -6.09
C GLU A 197 17.79 -2.42 -4.57
N TYR A 198 18.30 -1.28 -4.10
CA TYR A 198 18.33 -0.92 -2.68
C TYR A 198 16.93 -0.87 -2.05
N GLN A 199 15.97 -0.22 -2.72
CA GLN A 199 14.59 -0.14 -2.24
C GLN A 199 13.91 -1.52 -2.21
N ASN A 200 14.16 -2.38 -3.19
CA ASN A 200 13.65 -3.74 -3.18
C ASN A 200 14.22 -4.56 -2.02
N ALA A 201 15.53 -4.47 -1.76
CA ALA A 201 16.16 -5.15 -0.62
C ALA A 201 15.60 -4.65 0.73
N LEU A 202 15.29 -3.36 0.85
CA LEU A 202 14.63 -2.78 2.03
C LEU A 202 13.20 -3.31 2.20
N ASP A 203 12.46 -3.45 1.09
CA ASP A 203 11.11 -4.02 1.10
C ASP A 203 11.14 -5.49 1.53
N ASP A 204 12.07 -6.28 0.98
CA ASP A 204 12.24 -7.70 1.34
C ASP A 204 12.58 -7.86 2.82
N MET A 205 13.52 -7.07 3.33
CA MET A 205 13.86 -7.07 4.75
C MET A 205 12.67 -6.70 5.63
N SER A 206 11.89 -5.70 5.24
CA SER A 206 10.71 -5.26 5.98
C SER A 206 9.61 -6.34 6.00
N ASN A 207 9.39 -7.04 4.89
CA ASN A 207 8.43 -8.14 4.80
C ASN A 207 8.83 -9.31 5.69
N GLU A 208 10.11 -9.72 5.64
CA GLU A 208 10.64 -10.80 6.48
C GLU A 208 10.63 -10.43 7.97
N ALA A 209 10.83 -9.14 8.33
CA ALA A 209 10.69 -8.66 9.69
C ALA A 209 9.25 -8.82 10.22
N VAL A 210 8.24 -8.50 9.42
CA VAL A 210 6.83 -8.70 9.79
C VAL A 210 6.52 -10.18 9.99
N GLU A 211 7.02 -11.05 9.10
CA GLU A 211 6.86 -12.51 9.22
C GLU A 211 7.54 -13.03 10.49
N TYR A 212 8.74 -12.56 10.78
CA TYR A 212 9.45 -12.91 12.01
C TYR A 212 8.67 -12.51 13.26
N VAL A 213 8.16 -11.27 13.32
CA VAL A 213 7.36 -10.78 14.46
C VAL A 213 6.11 -11.65 14.67
N ARG A 214 5.42 -12.04 13.60
CA ARG A 214 4.28 -12.97 13.66
C ARG A 214 4.70 -14.36 14.18
N GLY A 215 5.90 -14.81 13.86
CA GLY A 215 6.47 -16.08 14.30
C GLY A 215 7.10 -16.06 15.71
N ILE A 216 7.22 -14.90 16.39
CA ILE A 216 7.85 -14.79 17.72
C ILE A 216 7.27 -15.78 18.75
N PRO A 217 5.95 -16.01 18.85
CA PRO A 217 5.42 -17.02 19.79
C PRO A 217 6.01 -18.42 19.56
N VAL A 218 6.15 -18.82 18.29
CA VAL A 218 6.74 -20.10 17.92
C VAL A 218 8.24 -20.14 18.29
N VAL A 219 8.99 -19.09 17.94
CA VAL A 219 10.41 -18.95 18.27
C VAL A 219 10.64 -19.06 19.78
N LYS A 220 9.81 -18.39 20.58
CA LYS A 220 9.88 -18.45 22.05
C LYS A 220 9.49 -19.81 22.60
N ALA A 221 8.44 -20.44 22.06
CA ALA A 221 7.97 -21.75 22.53
C ALA A 221 9.03 -22.84 22.33
N PHE A 222 9.83 -22.75 21.25
CA PHE A 222 10.89 -23.70 20.95
C PHE A 222 12.30 -23.26 21.39
N GLY A 223 12.42 -22.18 22.14
CA GLY A 223 13.69 -21.69 22.68
C GLY A 223 14.71 -21.28 21.60
N GLN A 224 14.24 -20.92 20.41
CA GLN A 224 15.09 -20.56 19.28
C GLN A 224 15.55 -19.08 19.36
N SER A 225 16.70 -18.77 18.76
CA SER A 225 17.21 -17.41 18.65
C SER A 225 16.82 -16.76 17.30
N VAL A 226 17.01 -15.44 17.19
CA VAL A 226 16.87 -14.68 15.92
C VAL A 226 17.66 -15.31 14.76
N PHE A 227 18.83 -15.88 15.06
CA PHE A 227 19.67 -16.56 14.05
C PHE A 227 19.08 -17.86 13.51
N SER A 228 18.10 -18.44 14.19
CA SER A 228 17.37 -19.60 13.70
C SER A 228 16.44 -19.25 12.53
N PHE A 229 16.07 -17.97 12.40
CA PHE A 229 15.26 -17.46 11.29
C PHE A 229 16.16 -17.04 10.12
N ARG A 230 16.77 -18.04 9.47
CA ARG A 230 17.81 -17.85 8.42
C ARG A 230 17.36 -16.91 7.29
N LYS A 231 16.08 -16.93 6.96
CA LYS A 231 15.51 -16.12 5.88
C LYS A 231 15.57 -14.63 6.20
N PHE A 232 15.14 -14.24 7.43
CA PHE A 232 15.20 -12.85 7.89
C PHE A 232 16.65 -12.37 8.02
N LYS A 233 17.56 -13.20 8.58
CA LYS A 233 18.99 -12.88 8.61
C LYS A 233 19.54 -12.62 7.21
N LYS A 234 19.23 -13.49 6.25
CA LYS A 234 19.67 -13.34 4.85
C LYS A 234 19.15 -12.04 4.22
N SER A 235 17.91 -11.61 4.51
CA SER A 235 17.36 -10.34 4.01
C SER A 235 18.08 -9.14 4.63
N ILE A 236 18.43 -9.19 5.93
CA ILE A 236 19.25 -8.16 6.58
C ILE A 236 20.63 -8.06 5.94
N ASP A 237 21.29 -9.21 5.75
CA ASP A 237 22.64 -9.28 5.14
C ASP A 237 22.58 -8.72 3.70
N SER A 238 21.59 -9.11 2.91
CA SER A 238 21.35 -8.59 1.54
C SER A 238 21.12 -7.07 1.53
N TYR A 239 20.23 -6.57 2.41
CA TYR A 239 20.02 -5.12 2.54
C TYR A 239 21.31 -4.38 2.92
N SER A 240 22.09 -4.93 3.88
CA SER A 240 23.37 -4.37 4.31
C SER A 240 24.38 -4.31 3.16
N GLU A 241 24.50 -5.38 2.38
CA GLU A 241 25.38 -5.42 1.19
C GLU A 241 24.99 -4.34 0.17
N TRP A 242 23.70 -4.19 -0.14
CA TRP A 242 23.21 -3.17 -1.03
C TRP A 242 23.42 -1.75 -0.50
N ALA A 243 23.15 -1.52 0.79
CA ALA A 243 23.37 -0.22 1.43
C ALA A 243 24.84 0.18 1.39
N ILE A 244 25.73 -0.77 1.71
CA ILE A 244 27.18 -0.55 1.67
C ILE A 244 27.66 -0.32 0.23
N ALA A 245 27.18 -1.10 -0.74
CA ALA A 245 27.55 -0.95 -2.14
C ALA A 245 27.10 0.40 -2.71
N TYR A 246 25.87 0.82 -2.39
CA TYR A 246 25.33 2.13 -2.77
C TYR A 246 26.17 3.27 -2.19
N THR A 247 26.42 3.23 -0.89
CA THR A 247 27.23 4.25 -0.18
C THR A 247 28.67 4.31 -0.68
N LYS A 248 29.30 3.15 -0.92
CA LYS A 248 30.69 3.09 -1.46
C LYS A 248 30.78 3.72 -2.85
N ASN A 249 29.77 3.50 -3.72
CA ASN A 249 29.75 4.09 -5.06
C ASN A 249 29.60 5.61 -5.04
N LEU A 250 28.86 6.15 -4.08
CA LEU A 250 28.65 7.59 -3.95
C LEU A 250 29.71 8.31 -3.13
N ARG A 251 30.53 7.57 -2.35
CA ARG A 251 31.50 8.16 -1.40
C ARG A 251 32.44 9.17 -2.06
N LEU A 252 33.07 8.78 -3.16
CA LEU A 252 34.05 9.65 -3.83
C LEU A 252 33.39 10.83 -4.54
N PRO A 253 32.34 10.64 -5.36
CA PRO A 253 31.61 11.76 -5.96
C PRO A 253 31.06 12.75 -4.92
N MET A 254 30.50 12.24 -3.82
CA MET A 254 29.97 13.07 -2.74
C MET A 254 31.05 13.88 -2.04
N ALA A 255 32.20 13.24 -1.75
CA ALA A 255 33.35 13.93 -1.18
C ALA A 255 33.90 15.00 -2.12
N MET A 256 34.03 14.72 -3.41
CA MET A 256 34.46 15.70 -4.42
C MET A 256 33.48 16.88 -4.53
N PHE A 257 32.18 16.59 -4.61
CA PHE A 257 31.15 17.63 -4.61
C PHE A 257 31.24 18.52 -3.38
N THR A 258 31.27 17.91 -2.17
CA THR A 258 31.34 18.63 -0.90
C THR A 258 32.64 19.45 -0.77
N MET A 259 33.77 18.90 -1.22
CA MET A 259 35.04 19.62 -1.21
C MET A 259 35.02 20.83 -2.16
N LEU A 260 34.49 20.67 -3.38
CA LEU A 260 34.42 21.75 -4.36
C LEU A 260 33.49 22.88 -3.90
N ILE A 261 32.30 22.53 -3.41
CA ILE A 261 31.30 23.53 -3.05
C ILE A 261 31.67 24.28 -1.75
N ASN A 262 32.27 23.61 -0.76
CA ASN A 262 32.74 24.25 0.44
C ASN A 262 34.12 24.97 0.23
N GLY A 263 34.82 24.59 -0.83
CA GLY A 263 36.09 25.22 -1.22
C GLY A 263 35.96 26.57 -1.90
N ILE A 264 34.73 27.04 -2.23
CA ILE A 264 34.49 28.30 -2.95
C ILE A 264 35.25 29.48 -2.31
N PHE A 265 35.22 29.59 -0.99
CA PHE A 265 35.92 30.68 -0.27
C PHE A 265 37.43 30.65 -0.48
N ALA A 266 38.07 29.49 -0.62
CA ALA A 266 39.49 29.38 -0.91
C ALA A 266 39.82 29.93 -2.31
N PHE A 267 38.96 29.68 -3.30
CA PHE A 267 39.08 30.27 -4.63
C PHE A 267 38.92 31.80 -4.57
N ILE A 268 37.99 32.32 -3.76
CA ILE A 268 37.79 33.76 -3.55
C ILE A 268 39.05 34.40 -2.94
N ILE A 269 39.60 33.81 -1.88
CA ILE A 269 40.83 34.32 -1.24
C ILE A 269 42.02 34.29 -2.21
N PHE A 270 42.20 33.18 -2.92
CA PHE A 270 43.24 33.03 -3.94
C PHE A 270 43.12 34.08 -5.06
N GLY A 271 41.87 34.27 -5.57
CA GLY A 271 41.59 35.34 -6.54
C GLY A 271 41.88 36.72 -6.00
N GLY A 272 41.53 36.99 -4.74
CA GLY A 272 41.83 38.25 -4.05
C GLY A 272 43.33 38.54 -4.00
N LEU A 273 44.16 37.54 -3.68
CA LEU A 273 45.64 37.69 -3.71
C LEU A 273 46.17 38.02 -5.11
N ILE A 274 45.60 37.40 -6.17
CA ILE A 274 45.99 37.69 -7.56
C ILE A 274 45.59 39.13 -7.94
N PHE A 275 44.39 39.56 -7.55
CA PHE A 275 43.85 40.88 -7.92
C PHE A 275 44.46 42.03 -7.10
N ALA A 276 45.03 41.74 -5.92
CA ALA A 276 45.69 42.73 -5.07
C ALA A 276 46.88 43.44 -5.76
N LYS A 277 47.57 42.75 -6.68
CA LYS A 277 48.75 43.29 -7.41
C LYS A 277 49.75 44.05 -6.52
N GLY A 278 49.81 43.70 -5.24
CA GLY A 278 50.69 44.33 -4.23
C GLY A 278 50.06 45.48 -3.42
N GLU A 279 48.85 45.93 -3.77
CA GLU A 279 48.10 46.94 -3.01
C GLU A 279 46.74 46.38 -2.54
N ILE A 280 46.45 46.55 -1.26
CA ILE A 280 45.17 46.14 -0.66
C ILE A 280 44.27 47.36 -0.58
N THR A 281 43.28 47.45 -1.45
CA THR A 281 42.29 48.53 -1.49
C THR A 281 41.05 48.20 -0.65
N ASN A 282 40.34 49.20 -0.14
CA ASN A 282 39.07 49.00 0.56
C ASN A 282 38.02 48.30 -0.33
N GLU A 283 38.03 48.54 -1.61
CA GLU A 283 37.17 47.86 -2.59
C GLU A 283 37.46 46.36 -2.70
N LEU A 284 38.75 45.99 -2.71
CA LEU A 284 39.16 44.58 -2.72
C LEU A 284 38.71 43.86 -1.43
N ILE A 285 38.89 44.50 -0.27
CA ILE A 285 38.46 43.98 1.03
C ILE A 285 36.93 43.80 1.03
N LEU A 286 36.20 44.82 0.58
CA LEU A 286 34.74 44.78 0.50
C LEU A 286 34.26 43.59 -0.34
N ASN A 287 34.85 43.39 -1.51
CA ASN A 287 34.49 42.30 -2.41
C ASN A 287 34.78 40.93 -1.79
N ILE A 288 35.99 40.74 -1.21
CA ILE A 288 36.34 39.48 -0.55
C ILE A 288 35.35 39.16 0.59
N LEU A 289 35.07 40.12 1.46
CA LEU A 289 34.15 39.93 2.59
C LEU A 289 32.74 39.58 2.11
N PHE A 290 32.25 40.28 1.11
CA PHE A 290 30.92 40.04 0.56
C PHE A 290 30.78 38.61 -0.04
N TYR A 291 31.76 38.19 -0.86
CA TYR A 291 31.74 36.87 -1.46
C TYR A 291 31.90 35.75 -0.42
N VAL A 292 32.67 35.96 0.63
CA VAL A 292 32.79 35.01 1.75
C VAL A 292 31.45 34.88 2.49
N ILE A 293 30.74 35.98 2.71
CA ILE A 293 29.42 35.97 3.38
C ILE A 293 28.32 35.26 2.53
N ILE A 294 28.41 35.37 1.21
CA ILE A 294 27.44 34.69 0.29
C ILE A 294 27.74 33.20 0.14
N THR A 295 28.98 32.76 0.34
CA THR A 295 29.38 31.35 0.12
C THR A 295 28.49 30.30 0.83
N PRO A 296 28.08 30.46 2.11
CA PRO A 296 27.20 29.50 2.76
C PRO A 296 25.84 29.29 2.03
N ILE A 297 25.28 30.34 1.44
CA ILE A 297 24.03 30.24 0.69
C ILE A 297 24.24 29.44 -0.60
N LEU A 298 25.37 29.67 -1.29
CA LEU A 298 25.75 28.89 -2.46
C LEU A 298 25.83 27.39 -2.11
N THR A 299 26.54 27.08 -1.01
CA THR A 299 26.69 25.70 -0.53
C THR A 299 25.35 25.04 -0.22
N VAL A 300 24.48 25.69 0.56
CA VAL A 300 23.16 25.17 0.91
C VAL A 300 22.30 24.98 -0.33
N THR A 301 22.29 25.95 -1.24
CA THR A 301 21.49 25.89 -2.46
C THR A 301 21.93 24.77 -3.39
N MET A 302 23.23 24.59 -3.61
CA MET A 302 23.76 23.51 -4.44
C MET A 302 23.49 22.14 -3.82
N THR A 303 23.57 22.01 -2.50
CA THR A 303 23.23 20.79 -1.77
C THR A 303 21.73 20.46 -1.93
N LYS A 304 20.84 21.45 -1.83
CA LYS A 304 19.39 21.25 -2.09
C LYS A 304 19.13 20.75 -3.53
N ILE A 305 19.80 21.32 -4.53
CA ILE A 305 19.68 20.90 -5.93
C ILE A 305 20.11 19.43 -6.11
N MET A 306 21.19 19.03 -5.43
CA MET A 306 21.72 17.66 -5.47
C MET A 306 20.67 16.64 -5.01
N PHE A 307 20.00 16.86 -3.88
CA PHE A 307 19.00 15.93 -3.33
C PHE A 307 17.65 15.93 -4.07
N GLN A 308 17.36 16.94 -4.90
CA GLN A 308 16.10 16.96 -5.67
C GLN A 308 15.95 15.80 -6.64
N SER A 309 17.04 15.27 -7.18
CA SER A 309 17.00 14.11 -8.07
C SER A 309 16.49 12.85 -7.36
N GLU A 310 16.94 12.63 -6.12
CA GLU A 310 16.51 11.51 -5.27
C GLU A 310 15.03 11.62 -4.91
N ASN A 311 14.57 12.79 -4.50
CA ASN A 311 13.17 13.03 -4.16
C ASN A 311 12.22 12.76 -5.35
N LYS A 312 12.59 13.15 -6.56
CA LYS A 312 11.82 12.84 -7.78
C LYS A 312 11.73 11.34 -8.05
N MET A 313 12.79 10.59 -7.75
CA MET A 313 12.80 9.13 -7.91
C MET A 313 11.86 8.44 -6.93
N ILE A 314 11.82 8.88 -5.67
CA ILE A 314 10.90 8.34 -4.64
C ILE A 314 9.44 8.51 -5.08
N VAL A 315 9.08 9.70 -5.55
CA VAL A 315 7.71 9.96 -6.04
C VAL A 315 7.38 9.15 -7.30
N ALA A 316 8.33 9.00 -8.21
CA ALA A 316 8.15 8.19 -9.41
C ALA A 316 7.92 6.70 -9.07
N ASP A 317 8.64 6.15 -8.07
CA ASP A 317 8.43 4.79 -7.57
C ASP A 317 7.07 4.67 -6.87
N ALA A 318 6.68 5.66 -6.04
CA ALA A 318 5.37 5.70 -5.41
C ALA A 318 4.24 5.62 -6.45
N PHE A 319 4.30 6.41 -7.53
CA PHE A 319 3.33 6.33 -8.62
C PHE A 319 3.33 4.98 -9.32
N LYS A 320 4.50 4.41 -9.61
CA LYS A 320 4.60 3.08 -10.21
C LYS A 320 3.88 2.01 -9.38
N ARG A 321 4.01 2.08 -8.05
CA ARG A 321 3.34 1.17 -7.11
C ARG A 321 1.83 1.42 -7.06
N ILE A 322 1.40 2.67 -7.05
CA ILE A 322 -0.03 3.05 -7.11
C ILE A 322 -0.63 2.53 -8.43
N ASP A 323 0.05 2.74 -9.56
CA ASP A 323 -0.37 2.28 -10.88
C ASP A 323 -0.51 0.77 -10.95
N SER A 324 0.32 0.01 -10.23
CA SER A 324 0.20 -1.45 -10.17
C SER A 324 -1.14 -1.94 -9.60
N VAL A 325 -1.83 -1.12 -8.80
CA VAL A 325 -3.17 -1.39 -8.28
C VAL A 325 -4.25 -0.75 -9.13
N MET A 326 -4.05 0.53 -9.49
CA MET A 326 -5.07 1.32 -10.21
C MET A 326 -5.34 0.81 -11.64
N ASN A 327 -4.34 0.24 -12.31
CA ASN A 327 -4.45 -0.26 -13.68
C ASN A 327 -5.05 -1.66 -13.79
N ILE A 328 -5.31 -2.35 -12.66
CA ILE A 328 -6.00 -3.64 -12.71
C ILE A 328 -7.44 -3.41 -13.12
N SER A 329 -7.88 -4.12 -14.17
CA SER A 329 -9.28 -4.04 -14.60
C SER A 329 -10.19 -4.80 -13.63
N PRO A 330 -11.31 -4.23 -13.16
CA PRO A 330 -12.32 -4.97 -12.45
C PRO A 330 -12.97 -6.02 -13.37
N LEU A 331 -13.55 -7.05 -12.79
CA LEU A 331 -14.32 -8.05 -13.55
C LEU A 331 -15.70 -7.47 -13.91
N GLU A 332 -15.77 -6.75 -15.01
CA GLU A 332 -17.02 -6.18 -15.50
C GLU A 332 -17.88 -7.25 -16.20
N ALA A 333 -19.20 -7.11 -16.10
CA ALA A 333 -20.12 -7.98 -16.78
C ALA A 333 -20.20 -7.62 -18.28
N THR A 334 -20.11 -8.63 -19.15
CA THR A 334 -20.14 -8.39 -20.60
C THR A 334 -21.56 -8.07 -21.11
N LYS A 335 -22.61 -8.61 -20.46
CA LYS A 335 -24.01 -8.50 -20.94
C LYS A 335 -25.06 -8.17 -19.86
N CYS A 336 -24.72 -8.10 -18.59
CA CYS A 336 -25.62 -7.83 -17.45
C CYS A 336 -26.90 -8.67 -17.44
N GLN A 337 -26.78 -9.99 -17.66
CA GLN A 337 -27.90 -10.94 -17.61
C GLN A 337 -28.13 -11.39 -16.15
N LYS A 338 -29.39 -11.71 -15.80
CA LYS A 338 -29.73 -12.23 -14.47
C LYS A 338 -29.82 -13.74 -14.46
N PRO A 339 -29.37 -14.43 -13.40
CA PRO A 339 -29.63 -15.85 -13.19
C PRO A 339 -31.16 -16.16 -13.24
N THR A 340 -31.55 -17.25 -13.89
CA THR A 340 -32.95 -17.61 -14.03
C THR A 340 -33.42 -18.58 -12.94
N ASP A 341 -32.50 -19.36 -12.37
CA ASP A 341 -32.76 -20.32 -11.30
C ASP A 341 -31.53 -20.46 -10.37
N ALA A 342 -31.51 -21.43 -9.48
CA ALA A 342 -30.42 -21.70 -8.56
C ALA A 342 -29.51 -22.86 -9.01
N SER A 343 -29.45 -23.17 -10.30
CA SER A 343 -28.55 -24.20 -10.82
C SER A 343 -27.13 -23.70 -11.00
N VAL A 344 -26.13 -24.60 -10.91
CA VAL A 344 -24.73 -24.30 -11.17
C VAL A 344 -24.16 -25.33 -12.13
N LYS A 345 -23.58 -24.91 -13.25
CA LYS A 345 -23.01 -25.80 -14.24
C LYS A 345 -21.64 -25.32 -14.69
N LEU A 346 -20.67 -26.23 -14.68
CA LEU A 346 -19.34 -26.02 -15.22
C LEU A 346 -19.15 -26.86 -16.48
N LYS A 347 -18.53 -26.25 -17.52
CA LYS A 347 -18.26 -26.93 -18.79
C LYS A 347 -16.79 -26.76 -19.16
N ASN A 348 -16.03 -27.85 -19.08
CA ASN A 348 -14.61 -27.93 -19.44
C ASN A 348 -13.77 -26.79 -18.85
N VAL A 349 -13.98 -26.50 -17.56
CA VAL A 349 -13.37 -25.37 -16.87
C VAL A 349 -11.92 -25.70 -16.50
N SER A 350 -11.00 -24.80 -16.86
CA SER A 350 -9.61 -24.85 -16.40
C SER A 350 -9.19 -23.49 -15.83
N TYR A 351 -8.31 -23.52 -14.83
CA TYR A 351 -7.80 -22.32 -14.17
C TYR A 351 -6.41 -22.56 -13.56
N SER A 352 -5.51 -21.56 -13.66
CA SER A 352 -4.21 -21.51 -13.02
C SER A 352 -4.00 -20.18 -12.29
N TYR A 353 -3.33 -20.20 -11.11
CA TYR A 353 -3.00 -19.00 -10.36
C TYR A 353 -1.79 -18.25 -10.92
N ASP A 354 -0.86 -18.96 -11.52
CA ASP A 354 0.44 -18.45 -12.01
C ASP A 354 0.64 -18.62 -13.51
N GLY A 355 -0.31 -19.27 -14.20
CA GLY A 355 -0.23 -19.60 -15.62
C GLY A 355 0.57 -20.87 -15.93
N GLU A 356 1.24 -21.49 -14.93
CA GLU A 356 2.06 -22.68 -15.12
C GLU A 356 1.37 -23.93 -14.60
N ILE A 357 0.91 -23.91 -13.34
CA ILE A 357 0.27 -25.06 -12.69
C ILE A 357 -1.23 -24.90 -12.69
N LYS A 358 -1.93 -25.84 -13.31
CA LYS A 358 -3.40 -25.85 -13.32
C LYS A 358 -3.95 -26.26 -11.94
N ALA A 359 -4.61 -25.34 -11.29
CA ALA A 359 -5.35 -25.60 -10.07
C ALA A 359 -6.69 -26.30 -10.35
N ILE A 360 -7.27 -26.07 -11.53
CA ILE A 360 -8.43 -26.77 -12.10
C ILE A 360 -8.09 -27.16 -13.54
N ASP A 361 -8.30 -28.41 -13.92
CA ASP A 361 -8.00 -28.95 -15.25
C ASP A 361 -9.20 -29.69 -15.83
N ASN A 362 -9.88 -29.03 -16.78
CA ASN A 362 -10.98 -29.57 -17.58
C ASN A 362 -12.13 -30.17 -16.76
N VAL A 363 -12.59 -29.46 -15.72
CA VAL A 363 -13.69 -29.91 -14.86
C VAL A 363 -15.03 -29.57 -15.48
N SER A 364 -15.91 -30.56 -15.52
CA SER A 364 -17.34 -30.42 -15.92
C SER A 364 -18.22 -31.03 -14.84
N LEU A 365 -19.25 -30.30 -14.38
CA LEU A 365 -20.25 -30.78 -13.42
C LEU A 365 -21.58 -30.03 -13.60
N ASP A 366 -22.65 -30.62 -13.09
CA ASP A 366 -24.03 -30.10 -13.21
C ASP A 366 -24.76 -30.24 -11.86
N ILE A 367 -25.06 -29.11 -11.21
CA ILE A 367 -25.78 -29.03 -9.93
C ILE A 367 -27.15 -28.45 -10.20
N LYS A 368 -28.19 -29.20 -9.94
CA LYS A 368 -29.58 -28.77 -10.16
C LYS A 368 -30.04 -27.85 -9.03
N SER A 369 -30.99 -26.97 -9.33
CA SER A 369 -31.61 -26.10 -8.33
C SER A 369 -32.18 -26.92 -7.16
N GLY A 370 -31.90 -26.49 -5.93
CA GLY A 370 -32.34 -27.13 -4.68
C GLY A 370 -31.56 -28.37 -4.26
N GLN A 371 -30.49 -28.75 -4.97
CA GLN A 371 -29.62 -29.87 -4.56
C GLN A 371 -28.59 -29.44 -3.52
N THR A 372 -28.30 -30.33 -2.57
CA THR A 372 -27.14 -30.24 -1.69
C THR A 372 -26.02 -31.12 -2.23
N VAL A 373 -24.89 -30.54 -2.59
CA VAL A 373 -23.73 -31.24 -3.13
C VAL A 373 -22.48 -31.02 -2.28
N ALA A 374 -21.55 -31.97 -2.34
CA ALA A 374 -20.29 -31.87 -1.61
C ALA A 374 -19.10 -31.98 -2.55
N PHE A 375 -18.13 -31.07 -2.39
CA PHE A 375 -16.79 -31.15 -2.98
C PHE A 375 -15.85 -31.82 -1.97
N VAL A 376 -15.30 -32.95 -2.30
CA VAL A 376 -14.47 -33.78 -1.44
C VAL A 376 -13.14 -34.07 -2.14
N GLY A 377 -12.09 -34.42 -1.39
CA GLY A 377 -10.79 -34.77 -1.95
C GLY A 377 -9.63 -34.28 -1.08
N PRO A 378 -8.40 -34.64 -1.41
CA PRO A 378 -7.22 -34.24 -0.65
C PRO A 378 -7.02 -32.72 -0.63
N SER A 379 -6.24 -32.22 0.34
CA SER A 379 -5.82 -30.82 0.37
C SER A 379 -5.07 -30.48 -0.92
N GLY A 380 -5.35 -29.29 -1.48
CA GLY A 380 -4.78 -28.91 -2.78
C GLY A 380 -5.49 -29.48 -4.01
N GLY A 381 -6.53 -30.32 -3.84
CA GLY A 381 -7.27 -30.92 -4.96
C GLY A 381 -8.13 -29.98 -5.81
N GLY A 382 -8.19 -28.66 -5.49
CA GLY A 382 -8.91 -27.66 -6.28
C GLY A 382 -10.32 -27.30 -5.77
N LYS A 383 -10.79 -27.83 -4.65
CA LYS A 383 -12.15 -27.63 -4.11
C LYS A 383 -12.52 -26.16 -3.89
N THR A 384 -11.73 -25.43 -3.11
CA THR A 384 -11.95 -23.99 -2.84
C THR A 384 -11.78 -23.15 -4.11
N THR A 385 -10.83 -23.51 -4.98
CA THR A 385 -10.64 -22.84 -6.28
C THR A 385 -11.90 -22.95 -7.15
N LEU A 386 -12.54 -24.14 -7.17
CA LEU A 386 -13.76 -24.37 -7.92
C LEU A 386 -14.93 -23.52 -7.38
N ALA A 387 -15.06 -23.42 -6.06
CA ALA A 387 -16.07 -22.58 -5.41
C ALA A 387 -15.81 -21.08 -5.70
N ASN A 388 -14.55 -20.65 -5.70
CA ASN A 388 -14.16 -19.28 -6.03
C ASN A 388 -14.46 -18.92 -7.50
N LEU A 389 -14.41 -19.89 -8.43
CA LEU A 389 -14.82 -19.68 -9.82
C LEU A 389 -16.34 -19.54 -9.96
N ILE A 390 -17.14 -20.25 -9.15
CA ILE A 390 -18.60 -20.13 -9.13
C ILE A 390 -19.03 -18.74 -8.65
N THR A 391 -18.35 -18.19 -7.64
CA THR A 391 -18.59 -16.82 -7.14
C THR A 391 -17.92 -15.73 -7.96
N ARG A 392 -17.18 -16.12 -9.00
CA ARG A 392 -16.42 -15.21 -9.86
C ARG A 392 -15.41 -14.35 -9.05
N PHE A 393 -14.76 -14.93 -8.05
CA PHE A 393 -13.59 -14.29 -7.42
C PHE A 393 -12.40 -14.26 -8.38
N PHE A 394 -12.40 -15.15 -9.36
CA PHE A 394 -11.53 -15.23 -10.52
C PHE A 394 -12.37 -15.55 -11.77
N ASP A 395 -11.86 -15.20 -12.95
CA ASP A 395 -12.39 -15.72 -14.20
C ASP A 395 -11.62 -16.99 -14.60
N ALA A 396 -12.34 -18.00 -15.10
CA ALA A 396 -11.71 -19.20 -15.64
C ALA A 396 -10.86 -18.87 -16.89
N ASP A 397 -9.70 -19.54 -17.03
CA ASP A 397 -8.82 -19.40 -18.20
C ASP A 397 -9.47 -20.00 -19.45
N SER A 398 -10.19 -21.12 -19.27
CA SER A 398 -10.97 -21.75 -20.36
C SER A 398 -12.23 -22.42 -19.82
N GLY A 399 -13.18 -22.67 -20.72
CA GLY A 399 -14.48 -23.23 -20.37
C GLY A 399 -15.50 -22.20 -19.93
N GLU A 400 -16.62 -22.67 -19.41
CA GLU A 400 -17.74 -21.83 -18.97
C GLU A 400 -18.21 -22.23 -17.57
N VAL A 401 -18.43 -21.22 -16.72
CA VAL A 401 -19.09 -21.34 -15.43
C VAL A 401 -20.45 -20.67 -15.54
N LEU A 402 -21.55 -21.43 -15.33
CA LEU A 402 -22.91 -20.94 -15.43
C LEU A 402 -23.59 -20.98 -14.06
N VAL A 403 -24.27 -19.90 -13.71
CA VAL A 403 -25.11 -19.77 -12.52
C VAL A 403 -26.53 -19.40 -13.01
N GLY A 404 -27.51 -20.19 -12.64
CA GLY A 404 -28.88 -20.00 -13.14
C GLY A 404 -28.96 -19.98 -14.68
N GLY A 405 -28.22 -20.86 -15.36
CA GLY A 405 -28.15 -20.94 -16.81
C GLY A 405 -27.35 -19.83 -17.51
N VAL A 406 -26.88 -18.83 -16.80
CA VAL A 406 -26.14 -17.68 -17.36
C VAL A 406 -24.64 -17.77 -17.02
N ASN A 407 -23.76 -17.51 -18.00
CA ASN A 407 -22.34 -17.48 -17.76
C ASN A 407 -21.98 -16.34 -16.76
N VAL A 408 -21.23 -16.66 -15.72
CA VAL A 408 -20.86 -15.69 -14.66
C VAL A 408 -20.18 -14.43 -15.20
N LYS A 409 -19.48 -14.51 -16.34
CA LYS A 409 -18.89 -13.36 -17.05
C LYS A 409 -19.95 -12.39 -17.60
N ASN A 410 -21.21 -12.84 -17.74
CA ASN A 410 -22.31 -12.02 -18.23
C ASN A 410 -23.24 -11.54 -17.12
N ILE A 411 -23.00 -11.90 -15.85
CA ILE A 411 -23.81 -11.51 -14.70
C ILE A 411 -23.17 -10.28 -14.03
N ALA A 412 -23.99 -9.26 -13.74
CA ALA A 412 -23.51 -8.10 -12.96
C ALA A 412 -23.10 -8.53 -11.55
N LYS A 413 -22.09 -7.86 -10.97
CA LYS A 413 -21.55 -8.21 -9.63
C LYS A 413 -22.65 -8.24 -8.56
N GLU A 414 -23.54 -7.26 -8.57
CA GLU A 414 -24.68 -7.18 -7.65
C GLU A 414 -25.64 -8.37 -7.82
N ASP A 415 -26.00 -8.71 -9.06
CA ASP A 415 -26.90 -9.84 -9.34
C ASP A 415 -26.27 -11.19 -8.95
N LEU A 416 -24.96 -11.36 -9.19
CA LEU A 416 -24.25 -12.58 -8.77
C LEU A 416 -24.13 -12.67 -7.25
N THR A 417 -23.83 -11.57 -6.56
CA THR A 417 -23.79 -11.56 -5.10
C THR A 417 -25.16 -11.74 -4.47
N ASN A 418 -26.24 -11.34 -5.14
CA ASN A 418 -27.61 -11.63 -4.70
C ASN A 418 -28.05 -13.08 -5.00
N ALA A 419 -27.40 -13.75 -5.95
CA ALA A 419 -27.67 -15.15 -6.26
C ALA A 419 -26.89 -16.13 -5.39
N VAL A 420 -25.66 -15.77 -4.95
CA VAL A 420 -24.74 -16.66 -4.24
C VAL A 420 -24.26 -16.03 -2.93
N SER A 421 -24.39 -16.77 -1.82
CA SER A 421 -23.70 -16.47 -0.55
C SER A 421 -22.52 -17.42 -0.35
N TYR A 422 -21.46 -16.91 0.24
CA TYR A 422 -20.27 -17.68 0.58
C TYR A 422 -19.97 -17.56 2.08
N VAL A 423 -19.90 -18.69 2.80
CA VAL A 423 -19.45 -18.78 4.19
C VAL A 423 -18.02 -19.30 4.17
N PHE A 424 -17.07 -18.44 4.46
CA PHE A 424 -15.64 -18.77 4.43
C PHE A 424 -15.22 -19.63 5.62
N GLN A 425 -14.17 -20.43 5.45
CA GLN A 425 -13.52 -21.21 6.51
C GLN A 425 -13.05 -20.33 7.67
N ASP A 426 -12.38 -19.21 7.36
CA ASP A 426 -11.96 -18.19 8.32
C ASP A 426 -13.00 -17.06 8.35
N SER A 427 -13.91 -17.14 9.33
CA SER A 427 -15.01 -16.20 9.48
C SER A 427 -14.54 -14.89 10.07
N LYS A 428 -14.09 -13.96 9.20
CA LYS A 428 -13.62 -12.63 9.63
C LYS A 428 -14.79 -11.71 9.99
N LEU A 429 -14.70 -11.15 11.20
CA LEU A 429 -15.57 -10.09 11.67
C LEU A 429 -14.88 -8.74 11.53
N ILE A 430 -15.64 -7.71 11.22
CA ILE A 430 -15.15 -6.33 11.12
C ILE A 430 -15.27 -5.67 12.49
N THR A 431 -14.33 -4.81 12.86
CA THR A 431 -14.44 -3.97 14.06
C THR A 431 -15.70 -3.12 14.00
N GLY A 432 -16.63 -3.34 14.94
CA GLY A 432 -17.95 -2.72 15.00
C GLY A 432 -18.89 -3.54 15.88
N SER A 433 -20.17 -3.16 15.96
CA SER A 433 -21.15 -3.91 16.74
C SER A 433 -21.46 -5.27 16.10
N ILE A 434 -22.02 -6.21 16.87
CA ILE A 434 -22.58 -7.46 16.33
C ILE A 434 -23.67 -7.12 15.30
N PHE A 435 -24.52 -6.17 15.63
CA PHE A 435 -25.58 -5.67 14.74
C PHE A 435 -25.03 -5.21 13.38
N ASP A 436 -24.01 -4.31 13.37
CA ASP A 436 -23.38 -3.83 12.14
C ASP A 436 -22.75 -4.97 11.34
N ASN A 437 -22.10 -5.91 12.04
CA ASN A 437 -21.49 -7.07 11.40
C ASN A 437 -22.49 -7.93 10.64
N ILE A 438 -23.70 -8.09 11.13
CA ILE A 438 -24.75 -8.88 10.45
C ILE A 438 -25.35 -8.09 9.30
N ARG A 439 -25.64 -6.80 9.51
CA ARG A 439 -26.20 -5.89 8.48
C ARG A 439 -25.29 -5.67 7.26
N LEU A 440 -24.01 -6.02 7.32
CA LEU A 440 -23.13 -5.97 6.14
C LEU A 440 -23.71 -6.71 4.93
N SER A 441 -24.51 -7.74 5.15
CA SER A 441 -25.13 -8.52 4.07
C SER A 441 -26.42 -7.89 3.51
N LYS A 442 -27.12 -7.07 4.31
CA LYS A 442 -28.35 -6.35 3.97
C LYS A 442 -28.38 -5.04 4.77
N PRO A 443 -27.79 -3.94 4.26
CA PRO A 443 -27.64 -2.68 5.02
C PRO A 443 -28.96 -2.06 5.51
N ASP A 444 -30.06 -2.31 4.81
CA ASP A 444 -31.39 -1.77 5.14
C ASP A 444 -32.20 -2.68 6.09
N ALA A 445 -31.62 -3.77 6.59
CA ALA A 445 -32.30 -4.68 7.52
C ALA A 445 -32.63 -3.96 8.84
N ASP A 446 -33.83 -4.19 9.33
CA ASP A 446 -34.26 -3.70 10.63
C ASP A 446 -33.80 -4.61 11.79
N MET A 447 -34.10 -4.21 13.03
CA MET A 447 -33.71 -4.97 14.22
C MET A 447 -34.36 -6.36 14.26
N ASP A 448 -35.61 -6.47 13.86
CA ASP A 448 -36.36 -7.72 13.93
C ASP A 448 -35.81 -8.75 12.93
N GLU A 449 -35.45 -8.30 11.71
CA GLU A 449 -34.77 -9.14 10.70
C GLU A 449 -33.42 -9.65 11.22
N VAL A 450 -32.63 -8.78 11.84
CA VAL A 450 -31.32 -9.14 12.41
C VAL A 450 -31.47 -10.13 13.54
N MET A 451 -32.43 -9.89 14.47
CA MET A 451 -32.68 -10.80 15.60
C MET A 451 -33.18 -12.16 15.13
N SER A 452 -34.07 -12.21 14.14
CA SER A 452 -34.51 -13.46 13.52
C SER A 452 -33.35 -14.24 12.88
N ALA A 453 -32.42 -13.56 12.22
CA ALA A 453 -31.24 -14.20 11.64
C ALA A 453 -30.29 -14.74 12.71
N LEU A 454 -30.10 -14.02 13.83
CA LEU A 454 -29.31 -14.45 14.98
C LEU A 454 -29.91 -15.68 15.66
N GLU A 455 -31.23 -15.70 15.86
CA GLU A 455 -31.94 -16.84 16.47
C GLU A 455 -31.76 -18.10 15.60
N LYS A 456 -32.02 -18.00 14.28
CA LYS A 456 -31.82 -19.10 13.33
C LYS A 456 -30.38 -19.59 13.27
N ALA A 457 -29.41 -18.69 13.43
CA ALA A 457 -28.00 -19.02 13.50
C ALA A 457 -27.54 -19.52 14.88
N GLN A 458 -28.46 -19.73 15.84
CA GLN A 458 -28.15 -20.19 17.19
C GLN A 458 -27.15 -19.25 17.92
N CYS A 459 -27.33 -17.92 17.79
CA CYS A 459 -26.45 -16.91 18.35
C CYS A 459 -26.96 -16.24 19.63
N MET A 460 -28.14 -16.62 20.15
CA MET A 460 -28.76 -15.95 21.30
C MET A 460 -27.88 -16.03 22.55
N ASP A 461 -27.21 -17.15 22.79
CA ASP A 461 -26.24 -17.33 23.88
C ASP A 461 -25.03 -16.38 23.77
N ILE A 462 -24.65 -15.95 22.55
CA ILE A 462 -23.60 -14.96 22.34
C ILE A 462 -24.08 -13.57 22.74
N ILE A 463 -25.33 -13.23 22.36
CA ILE A 463 -25.94 -11.94 22.65
C ILE A 463 -26.18 -11.76 24.15
N GLU A 464 -26.72 -12.80 24.82
CA GLU A 464 -27.01 -12.79 26.25
C GLU A 464 -25.75 -12.77 27.13
N LYS A 465 -24.59 -13.15 26.57
CA LYS A 465 -23.30 -13.13 27.28
C LYS A 465 -22.80 -11.70 27.59
N PHE A 466 -23.28 -10.70 26.88
CA PHE A 466 -22.81 -9.32 26.96
C PHE A 466 -23.93 -8.35 27.35
N ASP A 467 -23.65 -7.43 28.26
CA ASP A 467 -24.62 -6.43 28.75
C ASP A 467 -25.17 -5.52 27.63
N SER A 468 -24.38 -5.25 26.59
CA SER A 468 -24.78 -4.44 25.45
C SER A 468 -25.51 -5.25 24.37
N GLY A 469 -25.73 -6.55 24.55
CA GLY A 469 -26.45 -7.38 23.60
C GLY A 469 -25.86 -7.29 22.17
N VAL A 470 -26.71 -7.01 21.19
CA VAL A 470 -26.32 -6.87 19.77
C VAL A 470 -25.44 -5.66 19.47
N ASP A 471 -25.44 -4.64 20.34
CA ASP A 471 -24.61 -3.45 20.21
C ASP A 471 -23.18 -3.67 20.74
N THR A 472 -22.87 -4.85 21.22
CA THR A 472 -21.53 -5.22 21.68
C THR A 472 -20.51 -5.07 20.56
N VAL A 473 -19.48 -4.25 20.82
CA VAL A 473 -18.41 -3.98 19.86
C VAL A 473 -17.40 -5.12 19.84
N ILE A 474 -17.11 -5.63 18.64
CA ILE A 474 -16.16 -6.71 18.38
C ILE A 474 -14.86 -6.14 17.81
N GLY A 475 -13.73 -6.73 18.15
CA GLY A 475 -12.42 -6.41 17.57
C GLY A 475 -11.45 -5.76 18.54
N SER A 476 -10.41 -5.09 18.04
CA SER A 476 -9.25 -4.62 18.82
C SER A 476 -9.56 -3.70 20.00
N ASN A 477 -10.70 -3.01 19.97
CA ASN A 477 -11.17 -2.12 21.03
C ASN A 477 -12.43 -2.65 21.74
N GLY A 478 -12.76 -3.92 21.55
CA GLY A 478 -13.97 -4.55 22.06
C GLY A 478 -13.71 -5.97 22.53
N VAL A 479 -14.76 -6.80 22.46
CA VAL A 479 -14.67 -8.21 22.86
C VAL A 479 -14.14 -9.09 21.75
N TYR A 480 -13.51 -10.21 22.10
CA TYR A 480 -13.12 -11.25 21.16
C TYR A 480 -14.10 -12.43 21.27
N LEU A 481 -14.61 -12.86 20.14
CA LEU A 481 -15.42 -14.06 20.03
C LEU A 481 -14.55 -15.29 19.77
N SER A 482 -14.97 -16.45 20.27
CA SER A 482 -14.35 -17.72 19.90
C SER A 482 -14.55 -18.02 18.41
N GLY A 483 -13.75 -18.92 17.84
CA GLY A 483 -13.87 -19.30 16.43
C GLY A 483 -15.28 -19.79 16.08
N GLY A 484 -15.90 -20.60 16.93
CA GLY A 484 -17.27 -21.11 16.73
C GLY A 484 -18.34 -20.01 16.87
N GLU A 485 -18.17 -19.05 17.79
CA GLU A 485 -19.06 -17.87 17.91
C GLU A 485 -18.96 -16.98 16.67
N ALA A 486 -17.74 -16.65 16.21
CA ALA A 486 -17.51 -15.86 15.02
C ALA A 486 -18.12 -16.52 13.77
N GLN A 487 -18.05 -17.84 13.66
CA GLN A 487 -18.62 -18.61 12.57
C GLN A 487 -20.16 -18.57 12.58
N ARG A 488 -20.81 -18.68 13.75
CA ARG A 488 -22.27 -18.54 13.87
C ARG A 488 -22.73 -17.14 13.44
N ILE A 489 -21.99 -16.08 13.78
CA ILE A 489 -22.26 -14.72 13.27
C ILE A 489 -22.13 -14.65 11.75
N ALA A 490 -21.13 -15.32 11.15
CA ALA A 490 -21.00 -15.37 9.69
C ALA A 490 -22.14 -16.14 9.02
N ILE A 491 -22.65 -17.20 9.66
CA ILE A 491 -23.85 -17.92 9.20
C ILE A 491 -25.09 -17.02 9.32
N ALA A 492 -25.23 -16.22 10.40
CA ALA A 492 -26.31 -15.25 10.54
C ALA A 492 -26.32 -14.23 9.39
N ARG A 493 -25.14 -13.74 8.96
CA ARG A 493 -25.01 -12.89 7.74
C ARG A 493 -25.59 -13.57 6.50
N ALA A 494 -25.28 -14.84 6.29
CA ALA A 494 -25.74 -15.59 5.14
C ALA A 494 -27.26 -15.88 5.23
N ILE A 495 -27.80 -16.11 6.43
CA ILE A 495 -29.25 -16.27 6.67
C ILE A 495 -29.98 -14.96 6.37
N LEU A 496 -29.49 -13.82 6.87
CA LEU A 496 -30.08 -12.50 6.62
C LEU A 496 -30.09 -12.15 5.15
N LYS A 497 -29.00 -12.46 4.43
CA LYS A 497 -28.87 -12.21 2.99
C LYS A 497 -29.83 -13.04 2.15
N ASN A 498 -30.14 -14.24 2.58
CA ASN A 498 -31.15 -15.15 2.02
C ASN A 498 -31.03 -15.43 0.49
N THR A 499 -29.83 -15.75 0.02
CA THR A 499 -29.60 -16.08 -1.40
C THR A 499 -30.08 -17.50 -1.77
N PRO A 500 -30.43 -17.76 -3.04
CA PRO A 500 -30.87 -19.08 -3.49
C PRO A 500 -29.73 -20.13 -3.57
N ILE A 501 -28.49 -19.71 -3.69
CA ILE A 501 -27.30 -20.58 -3.70
C ILE A 501 -26.43 -20.24 -2.52
N VAL A 502 -25.95 -21.27 -1.80
CA VAL A 502 -25.04 -21.10 -0.64
C VAL A 502 -23.82 -21.98 -0.83
N ILE A 503 -22.65 -21.40 -0.69
CA ILE A 503 -21.36 -22.12 -0.66
C ILE A 503 -20.83 -22.10 0.77
N LEU A 504 -20.50 -23.28 1.30
CA LEU A 504 -20.00 -23.49 2.65
C LEU A 504 -18.58 -24.05 2.57
N ASP A 505 -17.59 -23.27 2.94
CA ASP A 505 -16.20 -23.71 2.95
C ASP A 505 -15.81 -24.12 4.38
N GLU A 506 -15.68 -25.44 4.62
CA GLU A 506 -15.22 -26.06 5.87
C GLU A 506 -15.82 -25.46 7.17
N ALA A 507 -17.13 -25.29 7.18
CA ALA A 507 -17.86 -24.54 8.21
C ALA A 507 -17.80 -25.12 9.65
N THR A 508 -16.97 -26.14 9.97
CA THR A 508 -16.93 -26.78 11.31
C THR A 508 -15.52 -27.08 11.85
N ALA A 509 -14.45 -26.55 11.21
CA ALA A 509 -13.08 -27.00 11.45
C ALA A 509 -12.50 -26.72 12.86
N PHE A 510 -12.97 -25.69 13.55
CA PHE A 510 -12.37 -25.18 14.79
C PHE A 510 -13.35 -25.05 15.98
N ALA A 511 -14.54 -25.68 15.89
CA ALA A 511 -15.54 -25.61 16.96
C ALA A 511 -15.32 -26.73 18.00
N ASP A 512 -15.53 -26.39 19.29
CA ASP A 512 -15.71 -27.36 20.32
C ASP A 512 -17.02 -28.16 20.11
N PRO A 513 -17.23 -29.31 20.76
CA PRO A 513 -18.39 -30.15 20.52
C PRO A 513 -19.75 -29.45 20.69
N ASP A 514 -19.88 -28.53 21.64
CA ASP A 514 -21.12 -27.79 21.91
C ASP A 514 -21.40 -26.77 20.80
N ASN A 515 -20.38 -26.03 20.36
CA ASN A 515 -20.50 -25.13 19.23
C ASN A 515 -20.71 -25.89 17.90
N GLU A 516 -20.12 -27.08 17.72
CA GLU A 516 -20.34 -27.90 16.51
C GLU A 516 -21.82 -28.25 16.31
N VAL A 517 -22.52 -28.64 17.40
CA VAL A 517 -23.97 -28.95 17.34
C VAL A 517 -24.78 -27.70 16.96
N LYS A 518 -24.45 -26.54 17.53
CA LYS A 518 -25.13 -25.27 17.22
C LYS A 518 -24.87 -24.82 15.78
N ILE A 519 -23.61 -24.91 15.33
CA ILE A 519 -23.22 -24.61 13.94
C ILE A 519 -24.00 -25.51 12.98
N GLN A 520 -24.07 -26.82 13.26
CA GLN A 520 -24.81 -27.76 12.38
C GLN A 520 -26.29 -27.42 12.31
N LYS A 521 -26.93 -27.02 13.42
CA LYS A 521 -28.32 -26.54 13.40
C LYS A 521 -28.47 -25.27 12.55
N ALA A 522 -27.57 -24.30 12.72
CA ALA A 522 -27.56 -23.07 11.95
C ALA A 522 -27.36 -23.32 10.43
N LEU A 523 -26.47 -24.25 10.08
CA LEU A 523 -26.26 -24.66 8.67
C LEU A 523 -27.49 -25.37 8.07
N ASN A 524 -28.19 -26.21 8.86
CA ASN A 524 -29.42 -26.85 8.42
C ASN A 524 -30.51 -25.80 8.15
N GLU A 525 -30.64 -24.76 9.02
CA GLU A 525 -31.57 -23.66 8.76
C GLU A 525 -31.19 -22.86 7.51
N LEU A 526 -29.90 -22.53 7.33
CA LEU A 526 -29.40 -21.82 6.16
C LEU A 526 -29.67 -22.59 4.85
N SER A 527 -29.61 -23.92 4.88
CA SER A 527 -29.70 -24.81 3.72
C SER A 527 -31.12 -25.08 3.24
N LYS A 528 -32.15 -24.74 4.01
CA LYS A 528 -33.55 -25.03 3.68
C LYS A 528 -33.93 -24.39 2.36
N SER A 529 -34.45 -25.22 1.43
CA SER A 529 -34.96 -24.81 0.11
C SER A 529 -33.93 -24.07 -0.78
N LYS A 530 -32.64 -24.35 -0.60
CA LYS A 530 -31.55 -23.71 -1.36
C LYS A 530 -30.68 -24.75 -2.08
N THR A 531 -29.96 -24.30 -3.09
CA THR A 531 -28.84 -25.05 -3.65
C THR A 531 -27.64 -24.87 -2.76
N VAL A 532 -27.09 -25.96 -2.24
CA VAL A 532 -25.98 -25.93 -1.27
C VAL A 532 -24.75 -26.63 -1.84
N ILE A 533 -23.62 -25.95 -1.84
CA ILE A 533 -22.32 -26.48 -2.23
C ILE A 533 -21.44 -26.50 -0.98
N MET A 534 -21.14 -27.70 -0.47
CA MET A 534 -20.28 -27.87 0.70
C MET A 534 -18.88 -28.27 0.28
N ILE A 535 -17.87 -27.54 0.73
CA ILE A 535 -16.48 -27.98 0.67
C ILE A 535 -16.20 -28.69 1.98
N ALA A 536 -16.06 -30.02 1.93
CA ALA A 536 -15.99 -30.82 3.14
C ALA A 536 -14.61 -31.40 3.38
N HIS A 537 -14.11 -31.20 4.58
CA HIS A 537 -12.96 -31.91 5.15
C HIS A 537 -13.41 -33.00 6.15
N ARG A 538 -14.64 -32.92 6.67
CA ARG A 538 -15.25 -33.97 7.51
C ARG A 538 -16.27 -34.77 6.71
N LEU A 539 -16.01 -36.02 6.52
CA LEU A 539 -16.88 -36.92 5.73
C LEU A 539 -18.21 -37.23 6.40
N SER A 540 -18.37 -36.97 7.70
CA SER A 540 -19.65 -37.08 8.41
C SER A 540 -20.71 -36.09 7.89
N THR A 541 -20.30 -34.93 7.40
CA THR A 541 -21.23 -33.87 6.95
C THR A 541 -21.73 -34.09 5.54
N VAL A 542 -21.10 -34.98 4.75
CA VAL A 542 -21.45 -35.19 3.32
C VAL A 542 -22.31 -36.42 3.05
N GLN A 543 -22.59 -37.26 4.06
CA GLN A 543 -23.34 -38.48 3.91
C GLN A 543 -24.77 -38.27 3.36
N ASN A 544 -25.34 -37.11 3.63
CA ASN A 544 -26.71 -36.73 3.19
C ASN A 544 -26.71 -35.86 1.93
N ALA A 545 -25.56 -35.67 1.26
CA ALA A 545 -25.49 -34.91 0.03
C ALA A 545 -26.15 -35.69 -1.14
N ASN A 546 -26.91 -35.00 -1.99
CA ASN A 546 -27.53 -35.58 -3.19
C ASN A 546 -26.49 -36.05 -4.20
N CYS A 547 -25.33 -35.41 -4.22
CA CYS A 547 -24.20 -35.80 -5.06
C CYS A 547 -22.88 -35.37 -4.41
N ILE A 548 -21.90 -36.23 -4.51
CA ILE A 548 -20.52 -35.98 -4.08
C ILE A 548 -19.65 -35.89 -5.32
N TYR A 549 -18.87 -34.81 -5.42
CA TYR A 549 -17.85 -34.60 -6.46
C TYR A 549 -16.46 -34.73 -5.84
N VAL A 550 -15.71 -35.74 -6.28
CA VAL A 550 -14.37 -36.01 -5.77
C VAL A 550 -13.32 -35.35 -6.66
N LEU A 551 -12.58 -34.40 -6.08
CA LEU A 551 -11.57 -33.62 -6.78
C LEU A 551 -10.17 -34.06 -6.32
N LYS A 552 -9.29 -34.37 -7.27
CA LYS A 552 -7.88 -34.68 -7.02
C LYS A 552 -7.02 -34.06 -8.12
N ASP A 553 -5.95 -33.38 -7.73
CA ASP A 553 -4.99 -32.73 -8.65
C ASP A 553 -5.69 -31.84 -9.71
N GLY A 554 -6.70 -31.07 -9.26
CA GLY A 554 -7.46 -30.17 -10.12
C GLY A 554 -8.48 -30.84 -11.04
N ARG A 555 -8.69 -32.15 -10.97
CA ARG A 555 -9.62 -32.91 -11.84
C ARG A 555 -10.75 -33.53 -11.05
N LEU A 556 -11.90 -33.64 -11.68
CA LEU A 556 -13.03 -34.43 -11.17
C LEU A 556 -12.78 -35.90 -11.51
N ILE A 557 -12.61 -36.75 -10.47
CA ILE A 557 -12.25 -38.15 -10.64
C ILE A 557 -13.41 -39.10 -10.34
N GLU A 558 -14.33 -38.72 -9.43
CA GLU A 558 -15.49 -39.49 -9.05
C GLU A 558 -16.70 -38.58 -8.84
N GLN A 559 -17.90 -39.04 -9.17
CA GLN A 559 -19.16 -38.35 -8.84
C GLN A 559 -20.29 -39.36 -8.61
N GLY A 560 -21.15 -39.10 -7.65
CA GLY A 560 -22.31 -39.94 -7.34
C GLY A 560 -22.80 -39.78 -5.91
N GLU A 561 -23.75 -40.60 -5.50
CA GLU A 561 -24.21 -40.67 -4.10
C GLU A 561 -23.20 -41.38 -3.21
N SER A 562 -23.19 -41.09 -1.90
CA SER A 562 -22.27 -41.65 -0.93
C SER A 562 -22.25 -43.20 -0.98
N GLY A 563 -23.44 -43.84 -1.06
CA GLY A 563 -23.56 -45.28 -1.10
C GLY A 563 -23.00 -45.94 -2.38
N GLU A 564 -23.08 -45.25 -3.52
CA GLU A 564 -22.51 -45.72 -4.80
C GLU A 564 -21.02 -45.60 -4.82
N LEU A 565 -20.47 -44.46 -4.38
CA LEU A 565 -19.03 -44.21 -4.32
C LEU A 565 -18.31 -45.16 -3.36
N CYS A 566 -18.95 -45.54 -2.25
CA CYS A 566 -18.41 -46.55 -1.34
C CYS A 566 -18.20 -47.91 -2.00
N LYS A 567 -19.12 -48.31 -2.90
CA LYS A 567 -19.05 -49.61 -3.61
C LYS A 567 -17.96 -49.64 -4.70
N GLN A 568 -17.55 -48.46 -5.21
CA GLN A 568 -16.55 -48.36 -6.28
C GLN A 568 -15.10 -48.57 -5.78
N ASN A 569 -14.90 -48.60 -4.45
CA ASN A 569 -13.57 -48.72 -3.82
C ASN A 569 -12.53 -47.69 -4.33
N GLY A 570 -13.00 -46.48 -4.65
CA GLY A 570 -12.20 -45.39 -5.16
C GLY A 570 -11.59 -44.51 -4.07
N VAL A 571 -11.25 -43.27 -4.44
CA VAL A 571 -10.65 -42.30 -3.52
C VAL A 571 -11.62 -41.93 -2.40
N PHE A 572 -12.91 -41.75 -2.71
CA PHE A 572 -13.93 -41.48 -1.68
C PHE A 572 -14.03 -42.60 -0.64
N ALA A 573 -14.12 -43.85 -1.10
CA ALA A 573 -14.20 -45.00 -0.21
C ALA A 573 -12.98 -45.10 0.72
N THR A 574 -11.78 -44.91 0.18
CA THR A 574 -10.53 -44.89 0.95
C THR A 574 -10.52 -43.77 2.00
N MET A 575 -10.97 -42.56 1.63
CA MET A 575 -11.07 -41.43 2.55
C MET A 575 -12.06 -41.70 3.67
N LEU A 576 -13.21 -42.30 3.36
CA LEU A 576 -14.25 -42.65 4.34
C LEU A 576 -13.77 -43.74 5.31
N GLU A 577 -13.09 -44.77 4.82
CA GLU A 577 -12.51 -45.81 5.64
C GLU A 577 -11.47 -45.28 6.62
N ASN A 578 -10.57 -44.41 6.15
CA ASN A 578 -9.59 -43.74 6.99
C ASN A 578 -10.25 -42.88 8.08
N TYR A 579 -11.32 -42.14 7.71
CA TYR A 579 -12.10 -41.36 8.66
C TYR A 579 -12.75 -42.23 9.72
N LEU A 580 -13.47 -43.28 9.32
CA LEU A 580 -14.14 -44.21 10.24
C LEU A 580 -13.15 -44.92 11.17
N THR A 581 -11.99 -45.30 10.65
CA THR A 581 -10.91 -45.88 11.48
C THR A 581 -10.40 -44.87 12.51
N SER A 582 -10.25 -43.62 12.15
CA SER A 582 -9.81 -42.56 13.08
C SER A 582 -10.84 -42.28 14.18
N VAL A 583 -12.13 -42.34 13.86
CA VAL A 583 -13.23 -42.15 14.84
C VAL A 583 -13.30 -43.33 15.79
N LYS A 584 -13.21 -44.58 15.29
CA LYS A 584 -13.17 -45.79 16.13
C LYS A 584 -11.98 -45.80 17.08
N TRP A 585 -10.83 -45.31 16.65
CA TRP A 585 -9.63 -45.21 17.50
C TRP A 585 -9.78 -44.19 18.61
N LYS A 586 -10.50 -43.10 18.39
CA LYS A 586 -10.84 -42.08 19.41
C LYS A 586 -11.78 -42.67 20.47
N VAL A 587 -12.84 -43.36 20.06
CA VAL A 587 -13.83 -43.97 20.98
C VAL A 587 -13.18 -45.06 21.84
N ALA A 588 -12.37 -45.95 21.25
CA ALA A 588 -11.63 -46.99 22.00
C ALA A 588 -10.62 -46.43 23.02
N LYS A 589 -10.11 -45.20 22.79
CA LYS A 589 -9.19 -44.53 23.73
C LYS A 589 -9.90 -43.83 24.87
N GLU A 590 -11.16 -43.44 24.68
CA GLU A 590 -12.02 -42.87 25.74
C GLU A 590 -12.63 -43.94 26.65
N GLU A 591 -12.90 -45.14 26.14
CA GLU A 591 -13.32 -46.31 26.93
C GLU A 591 -12.20 -46.92 27.80
N LEU A 592 -10.93 -46.55 27.53
CA LEU A 592 -9.75 -46.98 28.30
C LEU A 592 -9.25 -45.98 29.32
N LYS A 593 -9.95 -44.86 29.53
CA LYS A 593 -9.74 -43.88 30.59
C LYS A 593 -10.88 -43.90 31.58
#